data_9ce07170b4adb8e02f83f8ce1f665d4b
#
_entry.id   9ce07170b4adb8e02f83f8ce1f665d4b
#
_cell.length_a   1.000
_cell.length_b   1.000
_cell.length_c   1.000
_cell.angle_alpha   90.00
_cell.angle_beta   90.00
_cell.angle_gamma   90.00
#
_symmetry.space_group_name_H-M   'P 1'
#
loop_
_entity.id
_entity.type
_entity.pdbx_description
1 polymer ?
#
loop_
_entity_poly.entity_id
_entity_poly.type
_entity_poly.pdbx_seq_one_letter_code
_entity_poly.pdbx_strand_id
1 'polypeptide(L)'
;MRWEVATSALNSEFVKEIEVSSRQRILACYQCGKCSAGCPVGYEMDIIPNQIIRLVQLGMKDQVLSSRAIWICASCQTCTTRCPQEVYIARVIDALRNMAYREGRSSPEKDILLFNRIFVHNVASHGRLYEMGLFRDFNLRSGHFFKDMLKAPGMFLKGKINPIPQRVKGSRQLKALVKKIEEMERGGK
;
A
#
# COMPACT_ATOMS: atom_id res chain seq x y z
N MET A 1 -11.27 20.36 -10.22
CA MET A 1 -9.95 20.07 -10.79
C MET A 1 -10.14 19.76 -12.28
N ARG A 2 -9.52 20.51 -13.17
CA ARG A 2 -9.66 20.32 -14.62
C ARG A 2 -8.45 19.50 -15.09
N TRP A 3 -8.71 18.35 -15.72
CA TRP A 3 -7.65 17.49 -16.25
C TRP A 3 -7.47 17.82 -17.72
N GLU A 4 -6.27 18.24 -18.12
CA GLU A 4 -5.91 18.36 -19.51
C GLU A 4 -5.25 17.05 -19.97
N VAL A 5 -5.92 16.36 -20.86
CA VAL A 5 -5.43 15.07 -21.41
C VAL A 5 -4.76 15.36 -22.74
N ALA A 6 -3.44 15.45 -22.75
CA ALA A 6 -2.69 15.44 -23.98
C ALA A 6 -2.73 14.04 -24.60
N THR A 7 -3.00 13.94 -25.90
CA THR A 7 -3.07 12.64 -26.62
C THR A 7 -1.77 11.85 -26.51
N SER A 8 -0.64 12.52 -26.36
CA SER A 8 0.68 11.94 -26.12
C SER A 8 0.84 11.29 -24.73
N ALA A 9 -0.05 11.60 -23.78
CA ALA A 9 -0.01 11.05 -22.42
C ALA A 9 -0.79 9.73 -22.28
N LEU A 10 -1.51 9.30 -23.33
CA LEU A 10 -2.30 8.08 -23.33
C LEU A 10 -1.39 6.87 -23.52
N ASN A 11 -1.18 6.10 -22.49
CA ASN A 11 -0.33 4.91 -22.49
C ASN A 11 -1.16 3.63 -22.44
N SER A 12 -1.44 3.03 -23.60
CA SER A 12 -2.21 1.79 -23.71
C SER A 12 -1.45 0.58 -23.12
N GLU A 13 -0.11 0.59 -23.14
CA GLU A 13 0.71 -0.47 -22.53
C GLU A 13 0.57 -0.46 -21.01
N PHE A 14 0.54 0.71 -20.40
CA PHE A 14 0.28 0.87 -18.99
C PHE A 14 -1.05 0.24 -18.55
N VAL A 15 -2.12 0.49 -19.32
CA VAL A 15 -3.44 -0.10 -19.04
C VAL A 15 -3.36 -1.62 -19.06
N LYS A 16 -2.74 -2.21 -20.10
CA LYS A 16 -2.56 -3.66 -20.23
C LYS A 16 -1.72 -4.23 -19.08
N GLU A 17 -0.62 -3.57 -18.72
CA GLU A 17 0.23 -4.00 -17.63
C GLU A 17 -0.53 -4.05 -16.30
N ILE A 18 -1.36 -3.04 -16.02
CA ILE A 18 -2.20 -3.02 -14.82
C ILE A 18 -3.31 -4.08 -14.90
N GLU A 19 -3.94 -4.30 -16.05
CA GLU A 19 -4.93 -5.37 -16.20
C GLU A 19 -4.32 -6.76 -15.94
N VAL A 20 -3.13 -7.02 -16.48
CA VAL A 20 -2.42 -8.28 -16.28
C VAL A 20 -2.00 -8.46 -14.81
N SER A 21 -1.36 -7.43 -14.21
CA SER A 21 -0.85 -7.52 -12.84
C SER A 21 -1.94 -7.57 -11.78
N SER A 22 -3.05 -6.85 -11.99
CA SER A 22 -4.21 -6.86 -11.09
C SER A 22 -5.17 -8.02 -11.37
N ARG A 23 -5.08 -8.64 -12.55
CA ARG A 23 -6.05 -9.60 -13.09
C ARG A 23 -7.47 -9.03 -13.13
N GLN A 24 -7.61 -7.76 -13.53
CA GLN A 24 -8.89 -7.05 -13.55
C GLN A 24 -9.15 -6.44 -14.92
N ARG A 25 -10.42 -6.46 -15.32
CA ARG A 25 -10.90 -5.78 -16.54
C ARG A 25 -11.22 -4.32 -16.23
N ILE A 26 -10.21 -3.46 -16.32
CA ILE A 26 -10.32 -2.05 -15.94
C ILE A 26 -11.31 -1.30 -16.83
N LEU A 27 -11.35 -1.65 -18.11
CA LEU A 27 -12.25 -1.04 -19.07
C LEU A 27 -13.75 -1.36 -18.83
N ALA A 28 -14.07 -2.37 -18.01
CA ALA A 28 -15.44 -2.66 -17.61
C ALA A 28 -16.05 -1.59 -16.67
N CYS A 29 -15.21 -0.75 -16.06
CA CYS A 29 -15.68 0.29 -15.15
C CYS A 29 -16.38 1.42 -15.88
N TYR A 30 -17.68 1.61 -15.64
CA TYR A 30 -18.51 2.70 -16.20
C TYR A 30 -18.63 3.94 -15.29
N GLN A 31 -17.75 4.06 -14.28
CA GLN A 31 -17.64 5.26 -13.46
C GLN A 31 -18.86 5.61 -12.60
N CYS A 32 -19.58 4.62 -12.08
CA CYS A 32 -20.80 4.84 -11.25
C CYS A 32 -20.53 5.48 -9.89
N GLY A 33 -19.29 5.56 -9.41
CA GLY A 33 -18.89 6.22 -8.17
C GLY A 33 -19.20 5.46 -6.86
N LYS A 34 -19.86 4.29 -6.89
CA LYS A 34 -20.23 3.52 -5.67
C LYS A 34 -19.02 3.15 -4.80
N CYS A 35 -17.87 2.88 -5.43
CA CYS A 35 -16.61 2.59 -4.74
C CYS A 35 -16.09 3.78 -3.93
N SER A 36 -16.20 4.98 -4.48
CA SER A 36 -15.75 6.22 -3.82
C SER A 36 -16.68 6.66 -2.71
N ALA A 37 -18.00 6.55 -2.93
CA ALA A 37 -19.00 6.88 -1.92
C ALA A 37 -18.90 6.00 -0.66
N GLY A 38 -18.33 4.82 -0.75
CA GLY A 38 -18.15 3.92 0.39
C GLY A 38 -16.73 3.81 0.93
N CYS A 39 -15.79 4.59 0.41
CA CYS A 39 -14.40 4.50 0.83
C CYS A 39 -14.19 5.13 2.22
N PRO A 40 -13.74 4.35 3.23
CA PRO A 40 -13.58 4.86 4.59
C PRO A 40 -12.44 5.88 4.74
N VAL A 41 -11.54 5.94 3.76
CA VAL A 41 -10.40 6.87 3.74
C VAL A 41 -10.45 7.83 2.55
N GLY A 42 -11.58 7.86 1.83
CA GLY A 42 -11.73 8.67 0.62
C GLY A 42 -11.57 10.18 0.84
N TYR A 43 -11.85 10.66 2.04
CA TYR A 43 -11.72 12.06 2.43
C TYR A 43 -10.26 12.53 2.57
N GLU A 44 -9.32 11.60 2.79
CA GLU A 44 -7.88 11.88 2.86
C GLU A 44 -7.18 11.70 1.50
N MET A 45 -7.86 11.12 0.52
CA MET A 45 -7.30 10.85 -0.79
C MET A 45 -7.30 12.12 -1.66
N ASP A 46 -6.19 12.36 -2.35
CA ASP A 46 -6.07 13.37 -3.40
C ASP A 46 -6.86 12.97 -4.66
N ILE A 47 -6.97 11.67 -4.93
CA ILE A 47 -7.72 11.08 -6.03
C ILE A 47 -8.58 9.95 -5.48
N ILE A 48 -9.90 10.06 -5.60
CA ILE A 48 -10.84 9.06 -5.08
C ILE A 48 -10.88 7.78 -5.94
N PRO A 49 -11.33 6.62 -5.42
CA PRO A 49 -11.19 5.33 -6.10
C PRO A 49 -11.70 5.26 -7.54
N ASN A 50 -12.86 5.83 -7.87
CA ASN A 50 -13.33 5.83 -9.26
C ASN A 50 -12.45 6.69 -10.18
N GLN A 51 -11.89 7.78 -9.68
CA GLN A 51 -10.97 8.62 -10.44
C GLN A 51 -9.64 7.90 -10.70
N ILE A 52 -9.14 7.11 -9.74
CA ILE A 52 -7.96 6.25 -9.97
C ILE A 52 -8.21 5.34 -11.16
N ILE A 53 -9.35 4.63 -11.17
CA ILE A 53 -9.69 3.75 -12.30
C ILE A 53 -9.80 4.56 -13.61
N ARG A 54 -10.39 5.75 -13.56
CA ARG A 54 -10.50 6.61 -14.75
C ARG A 54 -9.15 7.03 -15.30
N LEU A 55 -8.23 7.42 -14.44
CA LEU A 55 -6.87 7.79 -14.86
C LEU A 55 -6.12 6.59 -15.46
N VAL A 56 -6.29 5.39 -14.88
CA VAL A 56 -5.74 4.17 -15.47
C VAL A 56 -6.35 3.91 -16.86
N GLN A 57 -7.69 4.01 -17.03
CA GLN A 57 -8.35 3.87 -18.33
C GLN A 57 -7.81 4.85 -19.37
N LEU A 58 -7.47 6.06 -18.94
CA LEU A 58 -6.89 7.09 -19.79
C LEU A 58 -5.37 6.93 -19.99
N GLY A 59 -4.73 5.90 -19.43
CA GLY A 59 -3.28 5.68 -19.53
C GLY A 59 -2.42 6.73 -18.84
N MET A 60 -2.97 7.51 -17.90
CA MET A 60 -2.30 8.62 -17.21
C MET A 60 -1.41 8.10 -16.07
N LYS A 61 -0.37 7.35 -16.45
CA LYS A 61 0.54 6.63 -15.57
C LYS A 61 1.17 7.52 -14.50
N ASP A 62 1.78 8.62 -14.89
CA ASP A 62 2.54 9.48 -13.97
C ASP A 62 1.66 10.10 -12.90
N GLN A 63 0.45 10.51 -13.25
CA GLN A 63 -0.49 11.11 -12.31
C GLN A 63 -0.97 10.09 -11.27
N VAL A 64 -1.27 8.86 -11.70
CA VAL A 64 -1.73 7.80 -10.80
C VAL A 64 -0.60 7.34 -9.88
N LEU A 65 0.60 7.10 -10.42
CA LEU A 65 1.72 6.59 -9.63
C LEU A 65 2.30 7.60 -8.66
N SER A 66 2.10 8.91 -8.90
CA SER A 66 2.51 9.98 -7.97
C SER A 66 1.46 10.34 -6.93
N SER A 67 0.24 9.78 -7.02
CA SER A 67 -0.84 10.13 -6.10
C SER A 67 -0.63 9.57 -4.69
N ARG A 68 -1.13 10.31 -3.69
CA ARG A 68 -1.19 9.83 -2.29
C ARG A 68 -2.16 8.66 -2.13
N ALA A 69 -3.22 8.65 -2.92
CA ALA A 69 -4.33 7.72 -2.79
C ALA A 69 -3.91 6.26 -2.83
N ILE A 70 -2.96 5.90 -3.71
CA ILE A 70 -2.47 4.52 -3.81
C ILE A 70 -1.76 4.06 -2.53
N TRP A 71 -1.19 4.98 -1.74
CA TRP A 71 -0.48 4.70 -0.50
C TRP A 71 -1.37 4.73 0.74
N ILE A 72 -2.38 5.62 0.78
CA ILE A 72 -3.33 5.76 1.88
C ILE A 72 -4.38 4.64 1.86
N CYS A 73 -4.61 3.99 0.73
CA CYS A 73 -5.58 2.92 0.60
C CYS A 73 -5.35 1.83 1.66
N ALA A 74 -6.36 1.63 2.51
CA ALA A 74 -6.33 0.64 3.59
C ALA A 74 -6.60 -0.80 3.13
N SER A 75 -6.76 -1.07 1.83
CA SER A 75 -7.07 -2.38 1.24
C SER A 75 -8.28 -3.08 1.90
N CYS A 76 -9.24 -2.29 2.39
CA CYS A 76 -10.41 -2.76 3.18
C CYS A 76 -11.47 -3.49 2.34
N GLN A 77 -11.31 -3.58 1.01
CA GLN A 77 -12.20 -4.27 0.05
C GLN A 77 -13.61 -3.68 -0.09
N THR A 78 -13.99 -2.62 0.62
CA THR A 78 -15.31 -2.01 0.52
C THR A 78 -15.67 -1.58 -0.90
N CYS A 79 -14.71 -1.05 -1.65
CA CYS A 79 -14.89 -0.68 -3.06
C CYS A 79 -15.19 -1.90 -3.95
N THR A 80 -14.55 -3.04 -3.67
CA THR A 80 -14.72 -4.31 -4.36
C THR A 80 -16.14 -4.85 -4.19
N THR A 81 -16.65 -4.90 -2.95
CA THR A 81 -17.99 -5.43 -2.66
C THR A 81 -19.11 -4.58 -3.22
N ARG A 82 -18.85 -3.29 -3.45
CA ARG A 82 -19.84 -2.34 -3.99
C ARG A 82 -19.83 -2.22 -5.52
N CYS A 83 -18.86 -2.84 -6.19
CA CYS A 83 -18.69 -2.69 -7.63
C CYS A 83 -19.68 -3.57 -8.41
N PRO A 84 -20.63 -2.99 -9.19
CA PRO A 84 -21.58 -3.78 -9.98
C PRO A 84 -20.94 -4.45 -11.21
N GLN A 85 -19.75 -4.03 -11.61
CA GLN A 85 -18.97 -4.61 -12.71
C GLN A 85 -17.88 -5.57 -12.20
N GLU A 86 -17.90 -5.91 -10.92
CA GLU A 86 -16.94 -6.83 -10.29
C GLU A 86 -15.47 -6.44 -10.52
N VAL A 87 -15.20 -5.14 -10.68
CA VAL A 87 -13.83 -4.63 -10.74
C VAL A 87 -13.28 -4.55 -9.32
N TYR A 88 -12.28 -5.35 -9.01
CA TYR A 88 -11.63 -5.39 -7.69
C TYR A 88 -10.61 -4.26 -7.56
N ILE A 89 -11.11 -3.05 -7.25
CA ILE A 89 -10.33 -1.81 -7.24
C ILE A 89 -9.14 -1.91 -6.27
N ALA A 90 -9.29 -2.59 -5.14
CA ALA A 90 -8.19 -2.80 -4.21
C ALA A 90 -7.00 -3.53 -4.86
N ARG A 91 -7.26 -4.53 -5.73
CA ARG A 91 -6.20 -5.22 -6.49
C ARG A 91 -5.53 -4.29 -7.52
N VAL A 92 -6.31 -3.42 -8.15
CA VAL A 92 -5.75 -2.41 -9.06
C VAL A 92 -4.83 -1.46 -8.30
N ILE A 93 -5.25 -0.98 -7.14
CA ILE A 93 -4.42 -0.11 -6.29
C ILE A 93 -3.15 -0.83 -5.82
N ASP A 94 -3.23 -2.11 -5.47
CA ASP A 94 -2.05 -2.90 -5.10
C ASP A 94 -1.08 -3.08 -6.28
N ALA A 95 -1.59 -3.30 -7.49
CA ALA A 95 -0.78 -3.36 -8.71
C ALA A 95 -0.07 -2.02 -8.99
N LEU A 96 -0.78 -0.90 -8.86
CA LEU A 96 -0.23 0.44 -9.00
C LEU A 96 0.86 0.73 -7.95
N ARG A 97 0.63 0.35 -6.71
CA ARG A 97 1.58 0.49 -5.60
C ARG A 97 2.87 -0.29 -5.86
N ASN A 98 2.73 -1.54 -6.32
CA ASN A 98 3.86 -2.40 -6.68
C ASN A 98 4.65 -1.82 -7.87
N MET A 99 3.96 -1.30 -8.89
CA MET A 99 4.60 -0.64 -10.03
C MET A 99 5.36 0.61 -9.58
N ALA A 100 4.74 1.49 -8.79
CA ALA A 100 5.39 2.69 -8.27
C ALA A 100 6.65 2.34 -7.44
N TYR A 101 6.57 1.29 -6.62
CA TYR A 101 7.71 0.80 -5.84
C TYR A 101 8.85 0.28 -6.73
N ARG A 102 8.56 -0.51 -7.77
CA ARG A 102 9.55 -1.04 -8.72
C ARG A 102 10.24 0.06 -9.52
N GLU A 103 9.50 1.10 -9.90
CA GLU A 103 10.03 2.26 -10.61
C GLU A 103 10.81 3.23 -9.70
N GLY A 104 10.93 2.91 -8.41
CA GLY A 104 11.65 3.76 -7.46
C GLY A 104 10.97 5.10 -7.21
N ARG A 105 9.68 5.24 -7.54
CA ARG A 105 8.94 6.48 -7.31
C ARG A 105 8.81 6.72 -5.81
N SER A 106 9.21 7.91 -5.39
CA SER A 106 9.07 8.31 -4.00
C SER A 106 7.58 8.44 -3.66
N SER A 107 7.15 7.73 -2.62
CA SER A 107 5.83 7.99 -2.05
C SER A 107 5.80 9.40 -1.46
N PRO A 108 4.74 10.19 -1.72
CA PRO A 108 4.51 11.40 -0.95
C PRO A 108 4.38 11.11 0.56
N GLU A 109 4.01 9.87 0.90
CA GLU A 109 3.88 9.36 2.26
C GLU A 109 5.10 8.51 2.65
N LYS A 110 6.23 9.17 2.92
CA LYS A 110 7.50 8.51 3.29
C LYS A 110 7.36 7.62 4.52
N ASP A 111 6.57 8.05 5.49
CA ASP A 111 6.33 7.32 6.75
C ASP A 111 5.59 6.00 6.52
N ILE A 112 4.68 5.93 5.56
CA ILE A 112 3.96 4.69 5.22
C ILE A 112 4.93 3.65 4.65
N LEU A 113 5.80 4.05 3.73
CA LEU A 113 6.81 3.14 3.17
C LEU A 113 7.80 2.67 4.24
N LEU A 114 8.24 3.58 5.09
CA LEU A 114 9.14 3.27 6.20
C LEU A 114 8.48 2.28 7.15
N PHE A 115 7.23 2.55 7.55
CA PHE A 115 6.45 1.67 8.41
C PHE A 115 6.31 0.27 7.83
N ASN A 116 5.91 0.16 6.56
CA ASN A 116 5.75 -1.13 5.88
C ASN A 116 7.06 -1.94 5.85
N ARG A 117 8.19 -1.29 5.55
CA ARG A 117 9.52 -1.94 5.57
C ARG A 117 9.88 -2.47 6.96
N ILE A 118 9.70 -1.64 7.98
CA ILE A 118 10.00 -2.02 9.36
C ILE A 118 9.06 -3.15 9.82
N PHE A 119 7.78 -3.07 9.45
CA PHE A 119 6.79 -4.09 9.78
C PHE A 119 7.16 -5.45 9.20
N VAL A 120 7.43 -5.51 7.89
CA VAL A 120 7.83 -6.75 7.20
C VAL A 120 9.12 -7.31 7.80
N HIS A 121 10.13 -6.47 8.02
CA HIS A 121 11.39 -6.88 8.65
C HIS A 121 11.18 -7.43 10.06
N ASN A 122 10.34 -6.79 10.86
CA ASN A 122 10.01 -7.21 12.22
C ASN A 122 9.35 -8.59 12.23
N VAL A 123 8.33 -8.80 11.38
CA VAL A 123 7.65 -10.09 11.22
C VAL A 123 8.61 -11.17 10.70
N ALA A 124 9.44 -10.86 9.71
CA ALA A 124 10.43 -11.79 9.17
C ALA A 124 11.45 -12.24 10.22
N SER A 125 11.82 -11.33 11.14
CA SER A 125 12.83 -11.60 12.18
C SER A 125 12.29 -12.44 13.35
N HIS A 126 11.03 -12.23 13.75
CA HIS A 126 10.45 -12.84 14.94
C HIS A 126 9.40 -13.92 14.64
N GLY A 127 8.93 -13.99 13.38
CA GLY A 127 7.83 -14.87 12.97
C GLY A 127 6.44 -14.32 13.30
N ARG A 128 6.38 -13.24 14.07
CA ARG A 128 5.18 -12.46 14.43
C ARG A 128 5.57 -11.01 14.66
N LEU A 129 4.57 -10.13 14.71
CA LEU A 129 4.80 -8.74 15.05
C LEU A 129 5.31 -8.62 16.49
N TYR A 130 6.42 -7.91 16.67
CA TYR A 130 6.92 -7.45 17.95
C TYR A 130 6.69 -5.94 18.06
N GLU A 131 5.64 -5.57 18.78
CA GLU A 131 5.07 -4.22 18.81
C GLU A 131 6.07 -3.18 19.32
N MET A 132 6.80 -3.49 20.41
CA MET A 132 7.81 -2.57 20.97
C MET A 132 8.98 -2.35 19.99
N GLY A 133 9.41 -3.41 19.32
CA GLY A 133 10.46 -3.30 18.27
C GLY A 133 10.00 -2.44 17.11
N LEU A 134 8.77 -2.66 16.63
CA LEU A 134 8.19 -1.85 15.55
C LEU A 134 8.11 -0.38 15.94
N PHE A 135 7.58 -0.08 17.13
CA PHE A 135 7.43 1.28 17.64
C PHE A 135 8.78 1.99 17.78
N ARG A 136 9.76 1.32 18.40
CA ARG A 136 11.12 1.85 18.55
C ARG A 136 11.76 2.16 17.21
N ASP A 137 11.77 1.18 16.30
CA ASP A 137 12.47 1.29 15.03
C ASP A 137 11.80 2.32 14.11
N PHE A 138 10.47 2.44 14.16
CA PHE A 138 9.74 3.46 13.43
C PHE A 138 10.05 4.87 13.96
N ASN A 139 9.96 5.09 15.27
CA ASN A 139 10.23 6.39 15.87
C ASN A 139 11.69 6.85 15.64
N LEU A 140 12.65 5.93 15.77
CA LEU A 140 14.07 6.24 15.53
C LEU A 140 14.34 6.62 14.07
N ARG A 141 13.69 5.96 13.11
CA ARG A 141 13.95 6.18 11.68
C ARG A 141 13.08 7.27 11.05
N SER A 142 11.87 7.51 11.59
CA SER A 142 10.99 8.60 11.13
C SER A 142 11.36 9.96 11.70
N GLY A 143 12.22 10.02 12.74
CA GLY A 143 12.56 11.24 13.46
C GLY A 143 11.46 11.73 14.42
N HIS A 144 10.39 10.97 14.60
CA HIS A 144 9.27 11.32 15.47
C HIS A 144 9.47 10.76 16.89
N PHE A 145 10.57 11.10 17.53
CA PHE A 145 11.02 10.52 18.81
C PHE A 145 9.98 10.58 19.94
N PHE A 146 9.10 11.56 19.94
CA PHE A 146 8.15 11.80 21.04
C PHE A 146 6.70 11.58 20.67
N LYS A 147 6.40 11.24 19.42
CA LYS A 147 5.03 11.00 18.97
C LYS A 147 4.49 9.76 19.68
N ASP A 148 3.37 9.92 20.41
CA ASP A 148 2.71 8.86 21.17
C ASP A 148 3.44 8.32 22.42
N MET A 149 4.58 8.88 22.81
CA MET A 149 5.35 8.44 23.99
C MET A 149 4.56 8.64 25.30
N LEU A 150 3.69 9.65 25.36
CA LEU A 150 2.78 9.88 26.50
C LEU A 150 1.72 8.79 26.68
N LYS A 151 1.37 8.06 25.63
CA LYS A 151 0.38 6.97 25.65
C LYS A 151 1.00 5.62 26.01
N ALA A 152 2.31 5.47 25.79
CA ALA A 152 3.04 4.21 26.01
C ALA A 152 2.96 3.67 27.45
N PRO A 153 3.09 4.49 28.52
CA PRO A 153 2.97 4.00 29.89
C PRO A 153 1.60 3.40 30.20
N GLY A 154 0.53 4.03 29.69
CA GLY A 154 -0.84 3.53 29.89
C GLY A 154 -1.12 2.21 29.18
N MET A 155 -0.51 1.98 28.03
CA MET A 155 -0.61 0.73 27.28
C MET A 155 0.22 -0.39 27.93
N PHE A 156 1.37 -0.05 28.50
CA PHE A 156 2.22 -0.97 29.24
C PHE A 156 1.55 -1.46 30.53
N LEU A 157 1.00 -0.54 31.33
CA LEU A 157 0.27 -0.87 32.56
C LEU A 157 -0.97 -1.74 32.32
N LYS A 158 -1.59 -1.62 31.15
CA LYS A 158 -2.73 -2.47 30.72
C LYS A 158 -2.30 -3.83 30.15
N GLY A 159 -1.02 -4.17 30.19
CA GLY A 159 -0.49 -5.44 29.67
C GLY A 159 -0.66 -5.65 28.17
N LYS A 160 -0.94 -4.58 27.40
CA LYS A 160 -1.17 -4.66 25.94
C LYS A 160 0.13 -4.72 25.14
N ILE A 161 1.25 -4.40 25.75
CA ILE A 161 2.57 -4.38 25.10
C ILE A 161 3.50 -5.31 25.85
N ASN A 162 4.02 -6.33 25.16
CA ASN A 162 5.04 -7.21 25.71
C ASN A 162 6.44 -6.63 25.45
N PRO A 163 7.25 -6.38 26.51
CA PRO A 163 8.60 -5.87 26.34
C PRO A 163 9.58 -6.91 25.76
N ILE A 164 9.25 -8.20 25.89
CA ILE A 164 10.11 -9.30 25.44
C ILE A 164 9.61 -9.84 24.11
N PRO A 165 10.48 -9.92 23.07
CA PRO A 165 10.10 -10.48 21.77
C PRO A 165 9.77 -11.97 21.90
N GLN A 166 8.55 -12.35 21.57
CA GLN A 166 8.15 -13.74 21.48
C GLN A 166 8.47 -14.28 20.09
N ARG A 167 9.28 -15.31 19.99
CA ARG A 167 9.59 -15.98 18.71
C ARG A 167 8.64 -17.14 18.49
N VAL A 168 8.12 -17.26 17.27
CA VAL A 168 7.28 -18.39 16.86
C VAL A 168 8.17 -19.55 16.42
N LYS A 169 7.72 -20.80 16.67
CA LYS A 169 8.35 -21.99 16.11
C LYS A 169 8.37 -21.85 14.57
N GLY A 170 9.55 -21.99 13.94
CA GLY A 170 9.69 -21.80 12.48
C GLY A 170 10.13 -20.39 12.04
N SER A 171 10.43 -19.46 12.96
CA SER A 171 10.91 -18.11 12.60
C SER A 171 12.19 -18.13 11.73
N ARG A 172 13.06 -19.13 11.90
CA ARG A 172 14.26 -19.31 11.04
C ARG A 172 13.89 -19.65 9.59
N GLN A 173 12.88 -20.50 9.40
CA GLN A 173 12.39 -20.90 8.07
C GLN A 173 11.75 -19.69 7.36
N LEU A 174 10.93 -18.92 8.09
CA LEU A 174 10.34 -17.70 7.56
C LEU A 174 11.41 -16.67 7.13
N LYS A 175 12.44 -16.46 7.94
CA LYS A 175 13.55 -15.58 7.59
C LYS A 175 14.30 -16.02 6.34
N ALA A 176 14.55 -17.34 6.20
CA ALA A 176 15.19 -17.90 5.01
C ALA A 176 14.31 -17.71 3.76
N LEU A 177 13.00 -17.88 3.89
CA LEU A 177 12.03 -17.71 2.81
C LEU A 177 11.95 -16.24 2.36
N VAL A 178 11.87 -15.29 3.28
CA VAL A 178 11.88 -13.86 2.97
C VAL A 178 13.17 -13.48 2.25
N LYS A 179 14.32 -13.94 2.74
CA LYS A 179 15.61 -13.68 2.09
C LYS A 179 15.65 -14.23 0.65
N LYS A 180 15.12 -15.42 0.43
CA LYS A 180 15.05 -16.01 -0.92
C LYS A 180 14.15 -15.20 -1.86
N ILE A 181 13.02 -14.68 -1.36
CA ILE A 181 12.13 -13.80 -2.14
C ILE A 181 12.87 -12.52 -2.53
N GLU A 182 13.55 -11.87 -1.58
CA GLU A 182 14.33 -10.65 -1.85
C GLU A 182 15.43 -10.88 -2.89
N GLU A 183 16.10 -12.04 -2.83
CA GLU A 183 17.12 -12.42 -3.82
C GLU A 183 16.52 -12.62 -5.22
N MET A 184 15.35 -13.27 -5.31
CA MET A 184 14.61 -13.45 -6.58
C MET A 184 14.15 -12.12 -7.17
N GLU A 185 13.67 -11.18 -6.35
CA GLU A 185 13.26 -9.85 -6.79
C GLU A 185 14.44 -9.00 -7.29
N ARG A 186 15.63 -9.18 -6.71
CA ARG A 186 16.87 -8.51 -7.18
C ARG A 186 17.43 -9.12 -8.46
N GLY A 187 17.31 -10.44 -8.63
CA GLY A 187 17.82 -11.16 -9.81
C GLY A 187 16.92 -11.06 -11.04
N GLY A 188 15.71 -10.56 -10.91
CA GLY A 188 14.75 -10.35 -12.01
C GLY A 188 14.77 -8.94 -12.62
N LYS A 189 15.81 -8.16 -12.34
CA LYS A 189 16.04 -6.82 -12.93
C LYS A 189 17.05 -6.88 -14.06
#